data_a8f6ceecae462b6305df7ca16d5b2c65
#
_entry.id   a8f6ceecae462b6305df7ca16d5b2c65
#
_cell.length_a   1.000
_cell.length_b   1.000
_cell.length_c   1.000
_cell.angle_alpha   90.00
_cell.angle_beta   90.00
_cell.angle_gamma   90.00
#
_symmetry.space_group_name_H-M   'P 1'
#
loop_
_entity.id
_entity.type
_entity.pdbx_description
1 polymer ?
#
loop_
_entity_poly.entity_id
_entity_poly.type
_entity_poly.pdbx_seq_one_letter_code
_entity_poly.pdbx_strand_id
1 'polypeptide(L)'
;MRGRNLACGTAIAFAMLAMPACTRQPHDGEKILNVYSWADYISPDTVGNFEKETGITVRYDTYDNNEVLETKLLTGHTNYDVVLPSGNFFEHQLSAGVYRKLDKSLLPNLANADPEIMRWLAVHDPGNLYAIPYMWSTTGLGYNVDKVRARLGAGSIDSWSLLFNPESAAKLQDCGISIIDSARDVFASAILFLGHDPNRQDTTDLTAASEVLRKIRPFIRYIDPAQHTADLANGNVCLSLAWSGDIGQARSRAIDAKTGMNIDYLVPREGALISVDAIAIPADAPHPRNAHLWLNYLMRPVVIAAITNAIKYPNGNRAALALVQADIRDDETIYPNQATRARLTPIKAVSPEYSRLLTREWTRFRTGY
;
A
#
# COMPACT_ATOMS: atom_id res chain seq x y z
N MET A 1 64.84 -41.37 -52.50
CA MET A 1 65.38 -40.32 -51.59
C MET A 1 64.20 -39.67 -50.87
N ARG A 2 64.20 -39.76 -49.56
CA ARG A 2 63.04 -39.46 -48.71
C ARG A 2 63.07 -37.99 -48.33
N GLY A 3 61.99 -37.28 -48.62
CA GLY A 3 61.73 -35.90 -48.09
C GLY A 3 60.71 -35.93 -46.97
N ARG A 4 61.12 -35.48 -45.77
CA ARG A 4 60.28 -35.39 -44.60
C ARG A 4 59.61 -34.02 -44.58
N ASN A 5 58.27 -33.97 -44.65
CA ASN A 5 57.50 -32.75 -44.41
C ASN A 5 57.32 -32.59 -42.89
N LEU A 6 57.79 -31.44 -42.34
CA LEU A 6 57.45 -30.93 -41.00
C LEU A 6 56.20 -30.15 -41.13
N ALA A 7 55.14 -30.58 -40.45
CA ALA A 7 53.92 -29.75 -40.23
C ALA A 7 54.11 -28.92 -38.96
N CYS A 8 54.09 -27.60 -39.10
CA CYS A 8 54.13 -26.65 -37.99
C CYS A 8 52.67 -26.36 -37.53
N GLY A 9 52.27 -26.91 -36.38
CA GLY A 9 50.96 -26.65 -35.80
C GLY A 9 50.97 -25.38 -34.94
N THR A 10 50.26 -24.38 -35.40
CA THR A 10 50.07 -23.13 -34.66
C THR A 10 48.93 -23.29 -33.66
N ALA A 11 49.25 -23.38 -32.37
CA ALA A 11 48.26 -23.36 -31.27
C ALA A 11 47.79 -21.90 -31.03
N ILE A 12 46.54 -21.61 -31.34
CA ILE A 12 45.88 -20.33 -30.99
C ILE A 12 45.37 -20.48 -29.55
N ALA A 13 46.06 -19.82 -28.61
CA ALA A 13 45.59 -19.67 -27.24
C ALA A 13 44.47 -18.63 -27.19
N PHE A 14 43.24 -19.07 -26.91
CA PHE A 14 42.10 -18.21 -26.63
C PHE A 14 42.21 -17.65 -25.20
N ALA A 15 42.69 -16.43 -25.05
CA ALA A 15 42.68 -15.73 -23.78
C ALA A 15 41.24 -15.27 -23.50
N MET A 16 40.53 -15.96 -22.59
CA MET A 16 39.28 -15.44 -22.01
C MET A 16 39.59 -14.21 -21.17
N LEU A 17 39.28 -13.03 -21.68
CA LEU A 17 39.21 -11.83 -20.89
C LEU A 17 38.01 -11.95 -19.94
N ALA A 18 38.27 -12.26 -18.68
CA ALA A 18 37.32 -12.10 -17.59
C ALA A 18 37.10 -10.60 -17.40
N MET A 19 35.99 -10.06 -17.92
CA MET A 19 35.53 -8.72 -17.55
C MET A 19 35.19 -8.72 -16.06
N PRO A 20 35.80 -7.84 -15.24
CA PRO A 20 35.35 -7.68 -13.87
C PRO A 20 33.90 -7.15 -13.90
N ALA A 21 32.96 -7.92 -13.38
CA ALA A 21 31.64 -7.42 -13.06
C ALA A 21 31.84 -6.27 -12.05
N CYS A 22 31.62 -5.03 -12.49
CA CYS A 22 31.58 -3.87 -11.61
C CYS A 22 30.37 -4.04 -10.68
N THR A 23 30.53 -4.76 -9.60
CA THR A 23 29.64 -4.67 -8.44
C THR A 23 29.89 -3.29 -7.85
N ARG A 24 28.95 -2.39 -8.06
CA ARG A 24 28.96 -1.08 -7.42
C ARG A 24 29.00 -1.29 -5.91
N GLN A 25 30.12 -0.99 -5.28
CA GLN A 25 30.21 -1.04 -3.82
C GLN A 25 29.28 0.03 -3.23
N PRO A 26 28.61 -0.25 -2.09
CA PRO A 26 27.83 0.76 -1.38
C PRO A 26 28.70 1.97 -1.06
N HIS A 27 28.23 3.17 -1.41
CA HIS A 27 28.91 4.43 -1.13
C HIS A 27 28.52 4.92 0.27
N ASP A 28 28.91 4.21 1.32
CA ASP A 28 28.57 4.53 2.73
C ASP A 28 29.08 5.91 3.22
N GLY A 29 29.80 6.66 2.39
CA GLY A 29 30.29 7.99 2.70
C GLY A 29 29.50 9.15 2.08
N GLU A 30 28.60 8.87 1.15
CA GLU A 30 27.81 9.91 0.51
C GLU A 30 26.64 10.34 1.40
N LYS A 31 26.44 11.65 1.54
CA LYS A 31 25.33 12.22 2.32
C LYS A 31 24.06 12.36 1.46
N ILE A 32 23.60 11.26 0.88
CA ILE A 32 22.42 11.18 0.03
C ILE A 32 21.54 10.02 0.50
N LEU A 33 20.23 10.20 0.38
CA LEU A 33 19.22 9.17 0.60
C LEU A 33 18.16 9.28 -0.50
N ASN A 34 17.93 8.20 -1.24
CA ASN A 34 16.93 8.14 -2.28
C ASN A 34 15.72 7.34 -1.78
N VAL A 35 14.58 8.01 -1.60
CA VAL A 35 13.33 7.41 -1.10
C VAL A 35 12.32 7.34 -2.24
N TYR A 36 11.62 6.21 -2.36
CA TYR A 36 10.50 6.04 -3.29
C TYR A 36 9.27 5.60 -2.52
N SER A 37 8.27 6.45 -2.47
CA SER A 37 7.11 6.34 -1.59
C SER A 37 5.81 6.62 -2.33
N TRP A 38 4.70 6.42 -1.65
CA TRP A 38 3.40 6.87 -2.09
C TRP A 38 3.32 8.39 -2.16
N ALA A 39 2.53 8.92 -3.10
CA ALA A 39 2.16 10.33 -3.10
C ALA A 39 1.35 10.68 -1.84
N ASP A 40 1.48 11.92 -1.34
CA ASP A 40 0.75 12.44 -0.16
C ASP A 40 0.86 11.56 1.11
N TYR A 41 2.00 10.88 1.31
CA TYR A 41 2.16 9.88 2.36
C TYR A 41 3.23 10.21 3.40
N ILE A 42 3.58 11.49 3.54
CA ILE A 42 4.54 12.01 4.52
C ILE A 42 4.13 13.41 4.98
N SER A 43 4.52 13.81 6.20
CA SER A 43 4.33 15.20 6.64
C SER A 43 5.32 16.13 5.93
N PRO A 44 4.91 17.34 5.55
CA PRO A 44 5.76 18.30 4.82
C PRO A 44 7.12 18.57 5.46
N ASP A 45 7.18 18.60 6.79
CA ASP A 45 8.40 18.95 7.51
C ASP A 45 9.36 17.77 7.75
N THR A 46 8.92 16.53 7.51
CA THR A 46 9.68 15.33 7.89
C THR A 46 11.02 15.23 7.19
N VAL A 47 11.05 15.47 5.88
CA VAL A 47 12.28 15.44 5.08
C VAL A 47 13.24 16.52 5.54
N GLY A 48 12.79 17.77 5.59
CA GLY A 48 13.64 18.91 5.97
C GLY A 48 14.20 18.78 7.39
N ASN A 49 13.43 18.24 8.34
CA ASN A 49 13.90 17.98 9.70
C ASN A 49 14.98 16.90 9.75
N PHE A 50 14.83 15.82 8.97
CA PHE A 50 15.85 14.77 8.84
C PHE A 50 17.15 15.31 8.23
N GLU A 51 17.06 16.07 7.13
CA GLU A 51 18.19 16.69 6.46
C GLU A 51 18.96 17.63 7.40
N LYS A 52 18.22 18.47 8.13
CA LYS A 52 18.81 19.41 9.11
C LYS A 52 19.54 18.70 10.25
N GLU A 53 18.99 17.56 10.70
CA GLU A 53 19.59 16.81 11.81
C GLU A 53 20.82 16.01 11.38
N THR A 54 20.77 15.39 10.19
CA THR A 54 21.79 14.41 9.76
C THR A 54 22.81 14.97 8.79
N GLY A 55 22.46 16.07 8.08
CA GLY A 55 23.20 16.57 6.94
C GLY A 55 23.15 15.66 5.72
N ILE A 56 22.18 14.72 5.67
CA ILE A 56 21.93 13.84 4.53
C ILE A 56 20.85 14.46 3.65
N THR A 57 21.13 14.69 2.38
CA THR A 57 20.16 15.20 1.40
C THR A 57 19.22 14.07 0.96
N VAL A 58 17.92 14.29 1.09
CA VAL A 58 16.88 13.30 0.71
C VAL A 58 16.33 13.64 -0.68
N ARG A 59 16.39 12.67 -1.58
CA ARG A 59 15.69 12.70 -2.86
C ARG A 59 14.43 11.86 -2.69
N TYR A 60 13.28 12.51 -2.70
CA TYR A 60 12.00 11.88 -2.40
C TYR A 60 11.13 11.84 -3.65
N ASP A 61 11.05 10.66 -4.27
CA ASP A 61 10.23 10.40 -5.44
C ASP A 61 8.94 9.69 -5.02
N THR A 62 7.87 9.84 -5.80
CA THR A 62 6.56 9.26 -5.49
C THR A 62 6.04 8.38 -6.62
N TYR A 63 5.11 7.48 -6.25
CA TYR A 63 4.33 6.64 -7.15
C TYR A 63 2.88 6.55 -6.65
N ASP A 64 1.98 6.12 -7.54
CA ASP A 64 0.54 6.09 -7.28
C ASP A 64 -0.03 4.67 -7.13
N ASN A 65 0.76 3.62 -7.48
CA ASN A 65 0.34 2.24 -7.34
C ASN A 65 1.53 1.29 -7.14
N ASN A 66 1.26 0.14 -6.51
CA ASN A 66 2.27 -0.87 -6.20
C ASN A 66 2.89 -1.52 -7.43
N GLU A 67 2.17 -1.64 -8.54
CA GLU A 67 2.62 -2.29 -9.78
C GLU A 67 3.78 -1.51 -10.40
N VAL A 68 3.76 -0.18 -10.30
CA VAL A 68 4.87 0.69 -10.75
C VAL A 68 6.10 0.45 -9.90
N LEU A 69 5.95 0.40 -8.56
CA LEU A 69 7.05 0.07 -7.65
C LEU A 69 7.61 -1.33 -7.93
N GLU A 70 6.74 -2.34 -8.05
CA GLU A 70 7.12 -3.72 -8.31
C GLU A 70 7.90 -3.88 -9.60
N THR A 71 7.41 -3.29 -10.69
CA THR A 71 8.10 -3.32 -11.99
C THR A 71 9.51 -2.74 -11.88
N LYS A 72 9.67 -1.63 -11.16
CA LYS A 72 10.96 -0.99 -10.94
C LYS A 72 11.90 -1.87 -10.12
N LEU A 73 11.43 -2.46 -9.02
CA LEU A 73 12.21 -3.34 -8.14
C LEU A 73 12.66 -4.62 -8.85
N LEU A 74 11.75 -5.27 -9.60
CA LEU A 74 12.05 -6.50 -10.32
C LEU A 74 13.00 -6.30 -11.51
N THR A 75 13.02 -5.09 -12.08
CA THR A 75 13.99 -4.73 -13.13
C THR A 75 15.40 -4.56 -12.56
N GLY A 76 15.51 -4.22 -11.27
CA GLY A 76 16.78 -3.97 -10.59
C GLY A 76 17.42 -2.63 -10.94
N HIS A 77 18.54 -2.32 -10.29
CA HIS A 77 19.30 -1.07 -10.46
C HIS A 77 18.43 0.19 -10.24
N THR A 78 17.59 0.13 -9.21
CA THR A 78 16.61 1.19 -8.94
C THR A 78 17.24 2.49 -8.50
N ASN A 79 18.43 2.43 -7.91
CA ASN A 79 19.11 3.52 -7.19
C ASN A 79 18.32 4.07 -5.98
N TYR A 80 17.26 3.40 -5.53
CA TYR A 80 16.58 3.76 -4.30
C TYR A 80 17.20 3.09 -3.09
N ASP A 81 17.20 3.80 -1.98
CA ASP A 81 17.69 3.33 -0.68
C ASP A 81 16.54 2.80 0.19
N VAL A 82 15.37 3.42 0.05
CA VAL A 82 14.18 3.09 0.82
C VAL A 82 12.97 3.06 -0.09
N VAL A 83 12.10 2.05 0.10
CA VAL A 83 10.84 1.89 -0.61
C VAL A 83 9.72 1.51 0.37
N LEU A 84 8.47 1.84 0.03
CA LEU A 84 7.30 1.69 0.89
C LEU A 84 6.19 0.85 0.23
N PRO A 85 6.39 -0.46 -0.02
CA PRO A 85 5.36 -1.32 -0.60
C PRO A 85 4.24 -1.64 0.39
N SER A 86 3.04 -1.91 -0.11
CA SER A 86 2.00 -2.56 0.68
C SER A 86 2.33 -4.03 0.95
N GLY A 87 1.87 -4.57 2.09
CA GLY A 87 2.33 -5.86 2.61
C GLY A 87 2.20 -7.03 1.65
N ASN A 88 1.10 -7.14 0.90
CA ASN A 88 0.89 -8.20 -0.09
C ASN A 88 1.85 -8.12 -1.29
N PHE A 89 2.22 -6.92 -1.74
CA PHE A 89 3.24 -6.71 -2.76
C PHE A 89 4.64 -6.98 -2.20
N PHE A 90 4.90 -6.50 -0.98
CA PHE A 90 6.15 -6.78 -0.29
C PHE A 90 6.42 -8.29 -0.18
N GLU A 91 5.41 -9.11 0.15
CA GLU A 91 5.52 -10.57 0.22
C GLU A 91 5.99 -11.19 -1.09
N HIS A 92 5.42 -10.76 -2.22
CA HIS A 92 5.81 -11.21 -3.56
C HIS A 92 7.23 -10.75 -3.91
N GLN A 93 7.54 -9.49 -3.68
CA GLN A 93 8.84 -8.87 -3.94
C GLN A 93 9.94 -9.49 -3.06
N LEU A 94 9.63 -9.81 -1.79
CA LEU A 94 10.54 -10.51 -0.90
C LEU A 94 10.92 -11.89 -1.44
N SER A 95 9.95 -12.63 -2.00
CA SER A 95 10.18 -13.93 -2.63
C SER A 95 11.11 -13.83 -3.84
N ALA A 96 11.11 -12.70 -4.53
CA ALA A 96 12.02 -12.42 -5.65
C ALA A 96 13.44 -11.97 -5.20
N GLY A 97 13.67 -11.83 -3.88
CA GLY A 97 14.98 -11.49 -3.34
C GLY A 97 15.39 -10.02 -3.51
N VAL A 98 14.45 -9.12 -3.77
CA VAL A 98 14.75 -7.70 -4.05
C VAL A 98 15.04 -6.86 -2.81
N TYR A 99 14.96 -7.44 -1.61
CA TYR A 99 15.20 -6.75 -0.35
C TYR A 99 16.40 -7.29 0.41
N ARG A 100 17.05 -6.43 1.18
CA ARG A 100 18.08 -6.83 2.14
C ARG A 100 17.51 -6.98 3.53
N LYS A 101 18.12 -7.88 4.32
CA LYS A 101 17.81 -7.96 5.75
C LYS A 101 18.19 -6.66 6.45
N LEU A 102 17.32 -6.23 7.37
CA LEU A 102 17.60 -5.10 8.22
C LEU A 102 18.62 -5.45 9.29
N ASP A 103 19.57 -4.55 9.51
CA ASP A 103 20.41 -4.57 10.70
C ASP A 103 19.63 -3.92 11.86
N LYS A 104 18.99 -4.75 12.68
CA LYS A 104 18.18 -4.28 13.80
C LYS A 104 18.99 -3.55 14.88
N SER A 105 20.32 -3.72 14.92
CA SER A 105 21.19 -2.97 15.84
C SER A 105 21.23 -1.47 15.50
N LEU A 106 20.96 -1.12 14.24
CA LEU A 106 20.86 0.26 13.77
C LEU A 106 19.46 0.87 13.95
N LEU A 107 18.50 0.10 14.47
CA LEU A 107 17.09 0.48 14.60
C LEU A 107 16.59 0.46 16.05
N PRO A 108 17.25 1.18 17.00
CA PRO A 108 16.82 1.15 18.41
C PRO A 108 15.37 1.62 18.61
N ASN A 109 14.86 2.54 17.78
CA ASN A 109 13.46 2.99 17.84
C ASN A 109 12.43 1.96 17.37
N LEU A 110 12.85 0.82 16.81
CA LEU A 110 11.95 -0.30 16.49
C LEU A 110 11.27 -0.87 17.76
N ALA A 111 11.87 -0.66 18.94
CA ALA A 111 11.26 -0.99 20.23
C ALA A 111 9.92 -0.26 20.48
N ASN A 112 9.65 0.84 19.77
CA ASN A 112 8.39 1.59 19.83
C ASN A 112 7.28 0.97 18.99
N ALA A 113 7.57 0.00 18.10
CA ALA A 113 6.60 -0.61 17.21
C ALA A 113 5.44 -1.26 17.99
N ASP A 114 4.25 -1.19 17.41
CA ASP A 114 3.07 -1.85 17.96
C ASP A 114 3.17 -3.36 17.72
N PRO A 115 3.09 -4.19 18.78
CA PRO A 115 3.19 -5.64 18.64
C PRO A 115 2.08 -6.27 17.79
N GLU A 116 0.90 -5.67 17.73
CA GLU A 116 -0.20 -6.15 16.89
C GLU A 116 0.11 -5.88 15.41
N ILE A 117 0.54 -4.65 15.09
CA ILE A 117 0.93 -4.28 13.73
C ILE A 117 2.13 -5.09 13.26
N MET A 118 3.10 -5.35 14.16
CA MET A 118 4.23 -6.25 13.87
C MET A 118 3.76 -7.69 13.56
N ARG A 119 2.71 -8.20 14.22
CA ARG A 119 2.14 -9.51 13.88
C ARG A 119 1.45 -9.51 12.52
N TRP A 120 0.77 -8.43 12.16
CA TRP A 120 0.17 -8.30 10.83
C TRP A 120 1.23 -8.20 9.73
N LEU A 121 2.30 -7.42 9.96
CA LEU A 121 3.43 -7.36 9.02
C LEU A 121 4.13 -8.73 8.89
N ALA A 122 4.23 -9.50 9.99
CA ALA A 122 4.86 -10.82 9.99
C ALA A 122 4.14 -11.87 9.10
N VAL A 123 2.90 -11.59 8.68
CA VAL A 123 2.20 -12.39 7.67
C VAL A 123 2.94 -12.36 6.33
N HIS A 124 3.58 -11.23 6.03
CA HIS A 124 4.30 -10.94 4.79
C HIS A 124 5.82 -11.04 4.94
N ASP A 125 6.33 -10.78 6.15
CA ASP A 125 7.76 -10.82 6.51
C ASP A 125 7.96 -11.70 7.74
N PRO A 126 8.00 -13.03 7.62
CA PRO A 126 8.18 -13.93 8.75
C PRO A 126 9.38 -13.58 9.61
N GLY A 127 9.12 -13.20 10.87
CA GLY A 127 10.13 -12.72 11.81
C GLY A 127 10.48 -11.24 11.67
N ASN A 128 9.81 -10.49 10.81
CA ASN A 128 10.06 -9.06 10.54
C ASN A 128 11.55 -8.79 10.31
N LEU A 129 12.13 -9.51 9.34
CA LEU A 129 13.57 -9.49 9.08
C LEU A 129 13.97 -8.44 8.05
N TYR A 130 13.06 -8.03 7.16
CA TYR A 130 13.36 -7.23 5.98
C TYR A 130 12.66 -5.87 5.99
N ALA A 131 11.63 -5.70 6.82
CA ALA A 131 10.85 -4.48 6.86
C ALA A 131 10.49 -4.04 8.29
N ILE A 132 10.15 -2.75 8.42
CA ILE A 132 9.46 -2.20 9.58
C ILE A 132 8.06 -1.74 9.16
N PRO A 133 7.05 -1.73 10.07
CA PRO A 133 5.73 -1.20 9.76
C PRO A 133 5.79 0.33 9.66
N TYR A 134 5.08 0.90 8.69
CA TYR A 134 4.91 2.34 8.56
C TYR A 134 3.50 2.76 8.97
N MET A 135 2.61 2.80 8.01
CA MET A 135 1.20 3.06 8.21
C MET A 135 0.39 1.79 7.96
N TRP A 136 -0.86 1.81 8.38
CA TRP A 136 -1.79 0.76 8.06
C TRP A 136 -3.16 1.35 7.73
N SER A 137 -3.98 0.60 7.03
CA SER A 137 -5.30 1.03 6.63
C SER A 137 -6.27 -0.13 6.55
N THR A 138 -7.54 0.18 6.57
CA THR A 138 -8.59 -0.76 6.21
C THR A 138 -9.19 -0.38 4.86
N THR A 139 -9.66 -1.37 4.09
CA THR A 139 -10.45 -1.13 2.88
C THR A 139 -11.92 -1.20 3.24
N GLY A 140 -12.66 -0.12 2.98
CA GLY A 140 -14.06 -0.02 3.35
C GLY A 140 -14.82 0.96 2.46
N LEU A 141 -15.86 1.57 2.98
CA LEU A 141 -16.72 2.50 2.26
C LEU A 141 -16.65 3.90 2.86
N GLY A 142 -16.11 4.86 2.10
CA GLY A 142 -16.25 6.28 2.38
C GLY A 142 -17.54 6.82 1.80
N TYR A 143 -18.29 7.62 2.55
CA TYR A 143 -19.58 8.09 2.05
C TYR A 143 -19.97 9.46 2.61
N ASN A 144 -20.77 10.19 1.83
CA ASN A 144 -21.45 11.39 2.31
C ASN A 144 -22.75 10.98 3.03
N VAL A 145 -22.78 11.18 4.33
CA VAL A 145 -23.87 10.75 5.22
C VAL A 145 -25.23 11.27 4.76
N ASP A 146 -25.31 12.57 4.45
CA ASP A 146 -26.55 13.23 4.12
C ASP A 146 -27.08 12.79 2.75
N LYS A 147 -26.20 12.71 1.75
CA LYS A 147 -26.56 12.26 0.39
C LYS A 147 -27.00 10.81 0.34
N VAL A 148 -26.33 9.93 1.10
CA VAL A 148 -26.69 8.51 1.18
C VAL A 148 -28.01 8.32 1.90
N ARG A 149 -28.21 8.97 3.07
CA ARG A 149 -29.46 8.88 3.82
C ARG A 149 -30.66 9.45 3.06
N ALA A 150 -30.46 10.52 2.31
CA ALA A 150 -31.54 11.09 1.47
C ALA A 150 -32.05 10.09 0.41
N ARG A 151 -31.23 9.12 -0.03
CA ARG A 151 -31.60 8.15 -1.09
C ARG A 151 -32.00 6.79 -0.56
N LEU A 152 -31.40 6.35 0.51
CA LEU A 152 -31.63 5.03 1.09
C LEU A 152 -32.54 5.04 2.33
N GLY A 153 -32.84 6.23 2.87
CA GLY A 153 -33.61 6.39 4.10
C GLY A 153 -32.79 6.14 5.37
N ALA A 154 -33.49 5.96 6.51
CA ALA A 154 -32.89 5.79 7.84
C ALA A 154 -32.40 4.38 8.14
N GLY A 155 -32.28 3.51 7.15
CA GLY A 155 -31.74 2.15 7.33
C GLY A 155 -30.31 2.12 7.82
N SER A 156 -29.87 0.97 8.33
CA SER A 156 -28.49 0.79 8.80
C SER A 156 -27.49 0.91 7.63
N ILE A 157 -26.49 1.74 7.81
CA ILE A 157 -25.36 1.89 6.88
C ILE A 157 -24.17 1.15 7.54
N ASP A 158 -24.17 -0.19 7.46
CA ASP A 158 -23.19 -1.03 8.16
C ASP A 158 -22.70 -2.24 7.37
N SER A 159 -22.97 -2.28 6.06
CA SER A 159 -22.74 -3.45 5.23
C SER A 159 -22.17 -3.10 3.86
N TRP A 160 -21.40 -4.01 3.29
CA TRP A 160 -20.99 -3.97 1.88
C TRP A 160 -22.17 -3.90 0.91
N SER A 161 -23.38 -4.28 1.34
CA SER A 161 -24.60 -4.16 0.53
C SER A 161 -24.89 -2.74 0.07
N LEU A 162 -24.34 -1.73 0.75
CA LEU A 162 -24.42 -0.33 0.32
C LEU A 162 -23.87 -0.14 -1.10
N LEU A 163 -22.80 -0.86 -1.44
CA LEU A 163 -22.17 -0.84 -2.76
C LEU A 163 -22.56 -2.05 -3.62
N PHE A 164 -22.47 -3.26 -3.06
CA PHE A 164 -22.55 -4.51 -3.83
C PHE A 164 -23.97 -5.00 -4.09
N ASN A 165 -24.99 -4.42 -3.46
CA ASN A 165 -26.38 -4.66 -3.85
C ASN A 165 -26.77 -3.70 -5.00
N PRO A 166 -27.19 -4.25 -6.18
CA PRO A 166 -27.53 -3.42 -7.33
C PRO A 166 -28.64 -2.41 -7.09
N GLU A 167 -29.61 -2.72 -6.22
CA GLU A 167 -30.72 -1.80 -5.89
C GLU A 167 -30.22 -0.59 -5.09
N SER A 168 -29.29 -0.80 -4.16
CA SER A 168 -28.64 0.27 -3.40
C SER A 168 -27.75 1.13 -4.31
N ALA A 169 -26.91 0.49 -5.13
CA ALA A 169 -26.03 1.17 -6.07
C ALA A 169 -26.81 2.01 -7.10
N ALA A 170 -27.93 1.48 -7.63
CA ALA A 170 -28.79 2.21 -8.56
C ALA A 170 -29.37 3.51 -7.93
N LYS A 171 -29.76 3.47 -6.65
CA LYS A 171 -30.26 4.65 -5.93
C LYS A 171 -29.18 5.71 -5.66
N LEU A 172 -27.90 5.31 -5.64
CA LEU A 172 -26.76 6.19 -5.38
C LEU A 172 -26.06 6.67 -6.67
N GLN A 173 -26.46 6.15 -7.83
CA GLN A 173 -25.82 6.43 -9.11
C GLN A 173 -25.79 7.93 -9.44
N ASP A 174 -26.86 8.66 -9.19
CA ASP A 174 -26.99 10.08 -9.52
C ASP A 174 -26.02 10.95 -8.70
N CYS A 175 -25.81 10.61 -7.42
CA CYS A 175 -24.84 11.33 -6.59
C CYS A 175 -23.39 10.85 -6.77
N GLY A 176 -23.19 9.74 -7.47
CA GLY A 176 -21.88 9.22 -7.89
C GLY A 176 -21.29 8.19 -6.95
N ILE A 177 -20.84 7.09 -7.56
CA ILE A 177 -20.10 6.02 -6.90
C ILE A 177 -18.74 5.91 -7.55
N SER A 178 -17.67 5.85 -6.75
CA SER A 178 -16.32 5.59 -7.20
C SER A 178 -15.72 4.35 -6.55
N ILE A 179 -14.73 3.76 -7.21
CA ILE A 179 -13.99 2.59 -6.71
C ILE A 179 -12.50 2.85 -6.92
N ILE A 180 -11.68 2.49 -5.93
CA ILE A 180 -10.21 2.52 -6.06
C ILE A 180 -9.73 1.60 -7.18
N ASP A 181 -8.68 1.98 -7.90
CA ASP A 181 -8.03 1.15 -8.92
C ASP A 181 -7.09 0.12 -8.26
N SER A 182 -7.69 -0.82 -7.52
CA SER A 182 -7.00 -1.94 -6.88
C SER A 182 -7.80 -3.24 -7.06
N ALA A 183 -7.36 -4.08 -8.00
CA ALA A 183 -8.02 -5.35 -8.29
C ALA A 183 -8.17 -6.22 -7.04
N ARG A 184 -7.08 -6.31 -6.25
CA ARG A 184 -7.05 -7.17 -5.07
C ARG A 184 -8.02 -6.72 -4.00
N ASP A 185 -8.07 -5.43 -3.69
CA ASP A 185 -8.98 -4.88 -2.68
C ASP A 185 -10.45 -5.03 -3.09
N VAL A 186 -10.78 -4.71 -4.34
CA VAL A 186 -12.16 -4.73 -4.84
C VAL A 186 -12.72 -6.15 -4.87
N PHE A 187 -11.97 -7.11 -5.42
CA PHE A 187 -12.42 -8.51 -5.46
C PHE A 187 -12.46 -9.14 -4.07
N ALA A 188 -11.47 -8.87 -3.23
CA ALA A 188 -11.47 -9.38 -1.87
C ALA A 188 -12.64 -8.83 -1.03
N SER A 189 -12.99 -7.55 -1.21
CA SER A 189 -14.17 -6.96 -0.57
C SER A 189 -15.49 -7.61 -1.05
N ALA A 190 -15.59 -7.90 -2.35
CA ALA A 190 -16.75 -8.62 -2.88
C ALA A 190 -16.84 -10.08 -2.39
N ILE A 191 -15.70 -10.74 -2.20
CA ILE A 191 -15.62 -12.09 -1.60
C ILE A 191 -16.05 -12.06 -0.13
N LEU A 192 -15.60 -11.05 0.65
CA LEU A 192 -16.06 -10.85 2.03
C LEU A 192 -17.57 -10.59 2.10
N PHE A 193 -18.12 -9.79 1.19
CA PHE A 193 -19.57 -9.57 1.07
C PHE A 193 -20.34 -10.86 0.85
N LEU A 194 -19.77 -11.82 0.11
CA LEU A 194 -20.34 -13.15 -0.11
C LEU A 194 -20.15 -14.10 1.10
N GLY A 195 -19.46 -13.68 2.16
CA GLY A 195 -19.22 -14.47 3.36
C GLY A 195 -18.06 -15.47 3.24
N HIS A 196 -17.15 -15.24 2.30
CA HIS A 196 -16.02 -16.13 2.02
C HIS A 196 -14.68 -15.50 2.41
N ASP A 197 -13.64 -16.33 2.60
CA ASP A 197 -12.28 -15.87 2.91
C ASP A 197 -11.54 -15.52 1.61
N PRO A 198 -11.16 -14.24 1.40
CA PRO A 198 -10.49 -13.80 0.18
C PRO A 198 -9.07 -14.35 0.02
N ASN A 199 -8.48 -14.91 1.07
CA ASN A 199 -7.13 -15.50 1.02
C ASN A 199 -7.12 -16.98 0.59
N ARG A 200 -8.28 -17.61 0.45
CA ARG A 200 -8.39 -19.00 -0.06
C ARG A 200 -8.00 -19.14 -1.53
N GLN A 201 -8.07 -18.05 -2.30
CA GLN A 201 -7.77 -18.02 -3.74
C GLN A 201 -8.62 -19.04 -4.53
N ASP A 202 -9.89 -19.18 -4.13
CA ASP A 202 -10.84 -20.07 -4.77
C ASP A 202 -11.37 -19.41 -6.08
N THR A 203 -11.26 -20.12 -7.19
CA THR A 203 -11.72 -19.63 -8.49
C THR A 203 -13.23 -19.51 -8.57
N THR A 204 -13.98 -20.30 -7.79
CA THR A 204 -15.44 -20.21 -7.69
C THR A 204 -15.83 -18.92 -6.99
N ASP A 205 -15.14 -18.56 -5.89
CA ASP A 205 -15.35 -17.31 -5.18
C ASP A 205 -15.00 -16.11 -6.05
N LEU A 206 -13.91 -16.19 -6.85
CA LEU A 206 -13.55 -15.16 -7.80
C LEU A 206 -14.64 -14.96 -8.86
N THR A 207 -15.20 -16.06 -9.38
CA THR A 207 -16.28 -16.00 -10.36
C THR A 207 -17.56 -15.38 -9.78
N ALA A 208 -17.92 -15.78 -8.55
CA ALA A 208 -19.07 -15.20 -7.85
C ALA A 208 -18.89 -13.70 -7.58
N ALA A 209 -17.68 -13.28 -7.16
CA ALA A 209 -17.34 -11.88 -6.97
C ALA A 209 -17.40 -11.10 -8.31
N SER A 210 -16.93 -11.69 -9.42
CA SER A 210 -17.06 -11.09 -10.77
C SER A 210 -18.51 -10.81 -11.12
N GLU A 211 -19.43 -11.73 -10.81
CA GLU A 211 -20.87 -11.53 -11.05
C GLU A 211 -21.46 -10.42 -10.19
N VAL A 212 -21.06 -10.30 -8.93
CA VAL A 212 -21.44 -9.17 -8.05
C VAL A 212 -20.98 -7.85 -8.68
N LEU A 213 -19.71 -7.77 -9.04
CA LEU A 213 -19.11 -6.56 -9.61
C LEU A 213 -19.74 -6.19 -10.96
N ARG A 214 -20.00 -7.16 -11.83
CA ARG A 214 -20.67 -6.95 -13.12
C ARG A 214 -22.06 -6.31 -12.95
N LYS A 215 -22.82 -6.74 -11.94
CA LYS A 215 -24.17 -6.20 -11.67
C LYS A 215 -24.16 -4.75 -11.22
N ILE A 216 -23.11 -4.31 -10.52
CA ILE A 216 -23.00 -2.93 -10.04
C ILE A 216 -22.24 -2.02 -11.01
N ARG A 217 -21.48 -2.58 -11.97
CA ARG A 217 -20.63 -1.81 -12.89
C ARG A 217 -21.36 -0.65 -13.59
N PRO A 218 -22.64 -0.80 -14.06
CA PRO A 218 -23.37 0.29 -14.71
C PRO A 218 -23.59 1.53 -13.82
N PHE A 219 -23.52 1.38 -12.49
CA PHE A 219 -23.77 2.45 -11.52
C PHE A 219 -22.48 3.16 -11.07
N ILE A 220 -21.31 2.60 -11.44
CA ILE A 220 -20.00 3.15 -11.07
C ILE A 220 -19.64 4.29 -12.02
N ARG A 221 -19.41 5.47 -11.45
CA ARG A 221 -19.05 6.67 -12.21
C ARG A 221 -17.64 6.56 -12.79
N TYR A 222 -16.66 6.16 -11.95
CA TYR A 222 -15.28 5.93 -12.36
C TYR A 222 -14.55 4.97 -11.41
N ILE A 223 -13.39 4.49 -11.90
CA ILE A 223 -12.41 3.70 -11.15
C ILE A 223 -11.08 4.46 -11.25
N ASP A 224 -10.52 4.89 -10.11
CA ASP A 224 -9.32 5.73 -10.05
C ASP A 224 -8.60 5.55 -8.70
N PRO A 225 -7.26 5.58 -8.66
CA PRO A 225 -6.53 5.34 -7.44
C PRO A 225 -6.63 6.46 -6.39
N ALA A 226 -6.89 7.73 -6.77
CA ALA A 226 -6.76 8.87 -5.87
C ALA A 226 -7.87 9.93 -5.96
N GLN A 227 -8.56 10.05 -7.10
CA GLN A 227 -9.53 11.12 -7.39
C GLN A 227 -10.69 11.16 -6.38
N HIS A 228 -11.08 10.00 -5.83
CA HIS A 228 -12.18 9.86 -4.87
C HIS A 228 -12.03 10.75 -3.63
N THR A 229 -10.78 11.01 -3.17
CA THR A 229 -10.51 11.86 -2.01
C THR A 229 -11.00 13.30 -2.23
N ALA A 230 -10.68 13.88 -3.37
CA ALA A 230 -11.13 15.23 -3.74
C ALA A 230 -12.64 15.27 -4.05
N ASP A 231 -13.14 14.25 -4.74
CA ASP A 231 -14.53 14.21 -5.18
C ASP A 231 -15.52 13.98 -4.02
N LEU A 232 -15.16 13.20 -3.00
CA LEU A 232 -15.93 13.13 -1.76
C LEU A 232 -15.94 14.47 -1.03
N ALA A 233 -14.76 15.12 -0.90
CA ALA A 233 -14.63 16.41 -0.24
C ALA A 233 -15.46 17.53 -0.90
N ASN A 234 -15.57 17.48 -2.23
CA ASN A 234 -16.35 18.45 -3.01
C ASN A 234 -17.80 18.01 -3.26
N GLY A 235 -18.17 16.79 -2.87
CA GLY A 235 -19.51 16.24 -3.06
C GLY A 235 -19.82 15.79 -4.50
N ASN A 236 -18.80 15.58 -5.34
CA ASN A 236 -18.95 15.05 -6.70
C ASN A 236 -19.27 13.56 -6.71
N VAL A 237 -18.87 12.82 -5.65
CA VAL A 237 -19.32 11.45 -5.38
C VAL A 237 -19.91 11.40 -3.97
N CYS A 238 -20.77 10.43 -3.73
CA CYS A 238 -21.41 10.23 -2.43
C CYS A 238 -21.04 8.89 -1.78
N LEU A 239 -20.44 7.97 -2.54
CA LEU A 239 -19.98 6.68 -2.06
C LEU A 239 -18.67 6.32 -2.78
N SER A 240 -17.71 5.80 -2.02
CA SER A 240 -16.45 5.30 -2.56
C SER A 240 -16.00 4.03 -1.83
N LEU A 241 -15.62 2.99 -2.57
CA LEU A 241 -14.78 1.94 -2.01
C LEU A 241 -13.35 2.50 -1.98
N ALA A 242 -12.79 2.64 -0.79
CA ALA A 242 -11.53 3.34 -0.58
C ALA A 242 -10.80 2.88 0.69
N TRP A 243 -9.59 3.35 0.87
CA TRP A 243 -8.81 3.15 2.10
C TRP A 243 -9.21 4.17 3.18
N SER A 244 -9.17 3.74 4.44
CA SER A 244 -9.61 4.56 5.58
C SER A 244 -8.90 5.91 5.67
N GLY A 245 -7.59 5.96 5.41
CA GLY A 245 -6.82 7.20 5.47
C GLY A 245 -7.21 8.22 4.39
N ASP A 246 -7.53 7.77 3.18
CA ASP A 246 -8.01 8.64 2.10
C ASP A 246 -9.33 9.31 2.48
N ILE A 247 -10.20 8.58 3.18
CA ILE A 247 -11.47 9.15 3.65
C ILE A 247 -11.24 10.13 4.80
N GLY A 248 -10.27 9.86 5.68
CA GLY A 248 -9.81 10.82 6.68
C GLY A 248 -9.28 12.12 6.04
N GLN A 249 -8.51 12.02 4.96
CA GLN A 249 -8.05 13.17 4.18
C GLN A 249 -9.22 13.89 3.49
N ALA A 250 -10.16 13.17 2.88
CA ALA A 250 -11.34 13.76 2.25
C ALA A 250 -12.16 14.58 3.26
N ARG A 251 -12.35 14.04 4.48
CA ARG A 251 -13.01 14.73 5.59
C ARG A 251 -12.28 16.02 5.97
N SER A 252 -10.97 15.95 6.14
CA SER A 252 -10.15 17.13 6.45
C SER A 252 -10.24 18.20 5.37
N ARG A 253 -10.11 17.81 4.09
CA ARG A 253 -10.24 18.72 2.94
C ARG A 253 -11.63 19.38 2.88
N ALA A 254 -12.70 18.65 3.20
CA ALA A 254 -14.06 19.19 3.24
C ALA A 254 -14.23 20.26 4.35
N ILE A 255 -13.64 20.01 5.52
CA ILE A 255 -13.64 20.96 6.65
C ILE A 255 -12.87 22.22 6.30
N ASP A 256 -11.63 22.07 5.79
CA ASP A 256 -10.74 23.18 5.45
C ASP A 256 -11.33 24.07 4.34
N ALA A 257 -11.90 23.46 3.32
CA ALA A 257 -12.56 24.15 2.20
C ALA A 257 -14.00 24.62 2.54
N LYS A 258 -14.52 24.30 3.72
CA LYS A 258 -15.88 24.64 4.18
C LYS A 258 -16.96 24.23 3.18
N THR A 259 -16.82 23.04 2.57
CA THR A 259 -17.77 22.56 1.55
C THR A 259 -19.11 22.13 2.15
N GLY A 260 -19.22 21.96 3.47
CA GLY A 260 -20.41 21.45 4.14
C GLY A 260 -20.66 19.95 3.92
N MET A 261 -19.71 19.20 3.33
CA MET A 261 -19.87 17.77 3.10
C MET A 261 -19.65 17.00 4.41
N ASN A 262 -20.65 16.23 4.81
CA ASN A 262 -20.61 15.35 5.98
C ASN A 262 -20.11 13.96 5.53
N ILE A 263 -18.80 13.74 5.67
CA ILE A 263 -18.13 12.53 5.19
C ILE A 263 -17.86 11.60 6.35
N ASP A 264 -18.18 10.32 6.17
CA ASP A 264 -17.90 9.26 7.13
C ASP A 264 -17.30 8.03 6.43
N TYR A 265 -16.76 7.13 7.25
CA TYR A 265 -16.15 5.87 6.78
C TYR A 265 -16.77 4.67 7.50
N LEU A 266 -16.97 3.60 6.75
CA LEU A 266 -17.58 2.37 7.23
C LEU A 266 -16.59 1.20 7.08
N VAL A 267 -16.32 0.49 8.19
CA VAL A 267 -15.84 -0.90 8.16
C VAL A 267 -17.07 -1.81 8.22
N PRO A 268 -17.42 -2.50 7.13
CA PRO A 268 -18.65 -3.30 7.05
C PRO A 268 -18.70 -4.43 8.07
N ARG A 269 -19.92 -4.81 8.47
CA ARG A 269 -20.15 -5.89 9.45
C ARG A 269 -19.69 -7.25 8.98
N GLU A 270 -19.65 -7.50 7.69
CA GLU A 270 -19.15 -8.73 7.08
C GLU A 270 -17.62 -8.85 7.18
N GLY A 271 -16.96 -7.80 7.64
CA GLY A 271 -15.51 -7.69 7.71
C GLY A 271 -14.93 -6.81 6.63
N ALA A 272 -13.66 -6.47 6.80
CA ALA A 272 -12.91 -5.64 5.87
C ALA A 272 -11.46 -6.11 5.77
N LEU A 273 -10.77 -5.64 4.75
CA LEU A 273 -9.34 -5.90 4.61
C LEU A 273 -8.54 -4.97 5.50
N ILE A 274 -7.39 -5.47 5.95
CA ILE A 274 -6.34 -4.64 6.53
C ILE A 274 -5.06 -4.81 5.75
N SER A 275 -4.40 -3.69 5.47
CA SER A 275 -3.08 -3.62 4.87
C SER A 275 -2.13 -2.90 5.80
N VAL A 276 -0.91 -3.42 5.92
CA VAL A 276 0.21 -2.74 6.60
C VAL A 276 1.25 -2.42 5.54
N ASP A 277 1.53 -1.13 5.38
CA ASP A 277 2.60 -0.72 4.48
C ASP A 277 3.95 -0.88 5.17
N ALA A 278 4.85 -1.51 4.45
CA ALA A 278 6.19 -1.81 4.92
C ALA A 278 7.18 -0.72 4.50
N ILE A 279 8.16 -0.42 5.34
CA ILE A 279 9.35 0.29 4.90
C ILE A 279 10.47 -0.73 4.77
N ALA A 280 11.06 -0.84 3.58
CA ALA A 280 12.11 -1.79 3.27
C ALA A 280 13.28 -1.14 2.54
N ILE A 281 14.42 -1.83 2.56
CA ILE A 281 15.64 -1.41 1.90
C ILE A 281 15.89 -2.36 0.72
N PRO A 282 15.94 -1.87 -0.54
CA PRO A 282 16.31 -2.68 -1.69
C PRO A 282 17.67 -3.38 -1.52
N ALA A 283 17.81 -4.56 -2.10
CA ALA A 283 19.05 -5.34 -2.03
C ALA A 283 20.24 -4.58 -2.67
N ASP A 284 19.95 -3.80 -3.70
CA ASP A 284 20.90 -2.98 -4.47
C ASP A 284 20.98 -1.52 -4.00
N ALA A 285 20.41 -1.19 -2.82
CA ALA A 285 20.45 0.16 -2.26
C ALA A 285 21.87 0.70 -2.19
N PRO A 286 22.13 1.89 -2.78
CA PRO A 286 23.48 2.46 -2.80
C PRO A 286 23.95 2.98 -1.43
N HIS A 287 23.02 3.41 -0.54
CA HIS A 287 23.34 4.01 0.75
C HIS A 287 22.61 3.30 1.91
N PRO A 288 22.87 2.00 2.16
CA PRO A 288 22.09 1.20 3.13
C PRO A 288 22.19 1.69 4.57
N ARG A 289 23.30 2.34 4.95
CA ARG A 289 23.44 2.94 6.28
C ARG A 289 22.53 4.17 6.45
N ASN A 290 22.46 5.03 5.43
CA ASN A 290 21.56 6.19 5.46
C ASN A 290 20.09 5.74 5.47
N ALA A 291 19.78 4.64 4.76
CA ALA A 291 18.47 4.03 4.82
C ALA A 291 18.08 3.59 6.24
N HIS A 292 18.97 2.90 6.97
CA HIS A 292 18.69 2.54 8.37
C HIS A 292 18.53 3.77 9.27
N LEU A 293 19.31 4.84 9.06
CA LEU A 293 19.13 6.10 9.80
C LEU A 293 17.73 6.69 9.55
N TRP A 294 17.25 6.66 8.31
CA TRP A 294 15.91 7.12 7.96
C TRP A 294 14.82 6.25 8.60
N LEU A 295 14.93 4.92 8.51
CA LEU A 295 13.98 4.00 9.13
C LEU A 295 13.91 4.25 10.65
N ASN A 296 15.07 4.37 11.29
CA ASN A 296 15.14 4.63 12.73
C ASN A 296 14.59 6.02 13.10
N TYR A 297 14.79 7.03 12.25
CA TYR A 297 14.24 8.36 12.44
C TYR A 297 12.70 8.34 12.36
N LEU A 298 12.13 7.69 11.36
CA LEU A 298 10.69 7.57 11.21
C LEU A 298 10.03 6.83 12.39
N MET A 299 10.73 5.87 13.02
CA MET A 299 10.23 5.15 14.18
C MET A 299 10.32 5.94 15.51
N ARG A 300 10.76 7.21 15.49
CA ARG A 300 10.63 8.10 16.66
C ARG A 300 9.16 8.45 16.86
N PRO A 301 8.60 8.32 18.09
CA PRO A 301 7.19 8.58 18.34
C PRO A 301 6.71 9.96 17.86
N VAL A 302 7.52 11.01 18.09
CA VAL A 302 7.18 12.38 17.70
C VAL A 302 7.14 12.55 16.17
N VAL A 303 8.02 11.86 15.43
CA VAL A 303 8.10 11.96 13.97
C VAL A 303 6.90 11.27 13.33
N ILE A 304 6.67 10.00 13.71
CA ILE A 304 5.59 9.22 13.09
C ILE A 304 4.20 9.73 13.50
N ALA A 305 4.04 10.27 14.71
CA ALA A 305 2.78 10.92 15.13
C ALA A 305 2.50 12.17 14.30
N ALA A 306 3.52 13.00 14.01
CA ALA A 306 3.37 14.17 13.15
C ALA A 306 2.94 13.76 11.72
N ILE A 307 3.46 12.65 11.21
CA ILE A 307 3.04 12.11 9.92
C ILE A 307 1.57 11.68 9.99
N THR A 308 1.17 10.86 10.96
CA THR A 308 -0.26 10.48 11.15
C THR A 308 -1.17 11.69 11.24
N ASN A 309 -0.76 12.72 12.01
CA ASN A 309 -1.54 13.96 12.15
C ASN A 309 -1.74 14.69 10.80
N ALA A 310 -0.75 14.62 9.92
CA ALA A 310 -0.83 15.22 8.59
C ALA A 310 -1.66 14.39 7.60
N ILE A 311 -1.39 13.08 7.50
CA ILE A 311 -1.94 12.24 6.43
C ILE A 311 -3.18 11.42 6.83
N LYS A 312 -3.58 11.43 8.11
CA LYS A 312 -4.76 10.73 8.65
C LYS A 312 -4.72 9.20 8.54
N TYR A 313 -3.55 8.62 8.32
CA TYR A 313 -3.33 7.18 8.38
C TYR A 313 -2.81 6.78 9.76
N PRO A 314 -3.31 5.69 10.36
CA PRO A 314 -2.79 5.17 11.62
C PRO A 314 -1.40 4.57 11.39
N ASN A 315 -0.48 4.82 12.32
CA ASN A 315 0.90 4.32 12.22
C ASN A 315 1.14 3.03 13.00
N GLY A 316 2.26 2.36 12.69
CA GLY A 316 2.67 1.12 13.34
C GLY A 316 3.50 1.30 14.62
N ASN A 317 3.41 2.44 15.30
CA ASN A 317 4.22 2.79 16.47
C ASN A 317 3.34 3.03 17.70
N ARG A 318 3.35 2.10 18.66
CA ARG A 318 2.51 2.19 19.87
C ARG A 318 2.85 3.41 20.73
N ALA A 319 4.13 3.76 20.84
CA ALA A 319 4.55 4.89 21.67
C ALA A 319 4.12 6.25 21.08
N ALA A 320 3.81 6.30 19.79
CA ALA A 320 3.33 7.50 19.11
C ALA A 320 1.86 7.83 19.42
N LEU A 321 1.05 6.86 19.85
CA LEU A 321 -0.40 7.03 19.99
C LEU A 321 -0.78 8.20 20.92
N ALA A 322 -0.02 8.41 22.01
CA ALA A 322 -0.24 9.53 22.94
C ALA A 322 0.07 10.91 22.34
N LEU A 323 0.80 10.95 21.22
CA LEU A 323 1.19 12.17 20.50
C LEU A 323 0.34 12.44 19.26
N VAL A 324 -0.51 11.49 18.89
CA VAL A 324 -1.52 11.67 17.83
C VAL A 324 -2.61 12.60 18.37
N GLN A 325 -3.05 13.55 17.54
CA GLN A 325 -4.14 14.46 17.87
C GLN A 325 -5.40 13.70 18.28
N ALA A 326 -6.12 14.22 19.28
CA ALA A 326 -7.23 13.50 19.90
C ALA A 326 -8.36 13.19 18.89
N ASP A 327 -8.65 14.12 17.99
CA ASP A 327 -9.64 13.97 16.92
C ASP A 327 -9.32 12.87 15.90
N ILE A 328 -8.03 12.49 15.79
CA ILE A 328 -7.56 11.39 14.94
C ILE A 328 -7.47 10.10 15.75
N ARG A 329 -6.85 10.18 16.94
CA ARG A 329 -6.65 9.03 17.82
C ARG A 329 -7.95 8.38 18.26
N ASP A 330 -8.95 9.20 18.59
CA ASP A 330 -10.23 8.78 19.12
C ASP A 330 -11.28 8.56 18.03
N ASP A 331 -10.91 8.73 16.76
CA ASP A 331 -11.73 8.42 15.59
C ASP A 331 -11.63 6.93 15.25
N GLU A 332 -12.69 6.16 15.50
CA GLU A 332 -12.77 4.72 15.23
C GLU A 332 -12.70 4.37 13.73
N THR A 333 -12.85 5.34 12.84
CA THR A 333 -12.66 5.15 11.40
C THR A 333 -11.19 5.10 11.01
N ILE A 334 -10.32 5.73 11.83
CA ILE A 334 -8.86 5.74 11.68
C ILE A 334 -8.23 4.68 12.60
N TYR A 335 -8.61 4.69 13.89
CA TYR A 335 -8.15 3.72 14.89
C TYR A 335 -9.32 2.84 15.37
N PRO A 336 -9.72 1.81 14.59
CA PRO A 336 -10.85 0.96 14.92
C PRO A 336 -10.72 0.32 16.29
N ASN A 337 -11.84 0.22 17.00
CA ASN A 337 -11.92 -0.46 18.28
C ASN A 337 -11.65 -1.97 18.14
N GLN A 338 -11.49 -2.66 19.28
CA GLN A 338 -11.14 -4.09 19.30
C GLN A 338 -12.19 -4.98 18.59
N ALA A 339 -13.48 -4.67 18.71
CA ALA A 339 -14.55 -5.43 18.06
C ALA A 339 -14.47 -5.32 16.51
N THR A 340 -14.15 -4.14 16.00
CA THR A 340 -13.93 -3.91 14.58
C THR A 340 -12.64 -4.58 14.11
N ARG A 341 -11.55 -4.47 14.87
CA ARG A 341 -10.27 -5.14 14.52
C ARG A 341 -10.39 -6.65 14.43
N ALA A 342 -11.25 -7.26 15.25
CA ALA A 342 -11.49 -8.72 15.22
C ALA A 342 -12.13 -9.20 13.91
N ARG A 343 -12.70 -8.29 13.10
CA ARG A 343 -13.31 -8.60 11.79
C ARG A 343 -12.38 -8.24 10.62
N LEU A 344 -11.16 -7.77 10.89
CA LEU A 344 -10.21 -7.41 9.85
C LEU A 344 -9.45 -8.64 9.36
N THR A 345 -9.31 -8.75 8.05
CA THR A 345 -8.58 -9.82 7.37
C THR A 345 -7.32 -9.24 6.73
N PRO A 346 -6.11 -9.63 7.18
CA PRO A 346 -4.88 -9.28 6.49
C PRO A 346 -4.90 -9.84 5.06
N ILE A 347 -4.67 -8.98 4.09
CA ILE A 347 -4.67 -9.36 2.67
C ILE A 347 -3.30 -9.96 2.31
N LYS A 348 -3.29 -11.20 1.82
CA LYS A 348 -2.05 -11.91 1.44
C LYS A 348 -1.75 -11.79 -0.06
N ALA A 349 -0.50 -12.00 -0.42
CA ALA A 349 -0.11 -12.20 -1.81
C ALA A 349 -0.87 -13.37 -2.44
N VAL A 350 -1.07 -13.31 -3.73
CA VAL A 350 -1.77 -14.37 -4.48
C VAL A 350 -0.79 -15.14 -5.35
N SER A 351 -1.15 -16.40 -5.64
CA SER A 351 -0.35 -17.22 -6.57
C SER A 351 -0.34 -16.59 -7.98
N PRO A 352 0.69 -16.85 -8.78
CA PRO A 352 0.75 -16.34 -10.17
C PRO A 352 -0.45 -16.77 -11.01
N GLU A 353 -0.98 -17.98 -10.77
CA GLU A 353 -2.19 -18.49 -11.45
C GLU A 353 -3.41 -17.65 -11.11
N TYR A 354 -3.64 -17.43 -9.81
CA TYR A 354 -4.77 -16.63 -9.35
C TYR A 354 -4.64 -15.16 -9.75
N SER A 355 -3.43 -14.61 -9.72
CA SER A 355 -3.14 -13.24 -10.16
C SER A 355 -3.53 -13.02 -11.64
N ARG A 356 -3.20 -13.98 -12.54
CA ARG A 356 -3.61 -13.89 -13.94
C ARG A 356 -5.14 -13.90 -14.12
N LEU A 357 -5.83 -14.74 -13.34
CA LEU A 357 -7.31 -14.78 -13.37
C LEU A 357 -7.89 -13.47 -12.84
N LEU A 358 -7.40 -13.00 -11.71
CA LEU A 358 -7.82 -11.74 -11.09
C LEU A 358 -7.63 -10.54 -12.04
N THR A 359 -6.45 -10.44 -12.69
CA THR A 359 -6.15 -9.37 -13.65
C THR A 359 -7.12 -9.40 -14.85
N ARG A 360 -7.45 -10.60 -15.34
CA ARG A 360 -8.41 -10.75 -16.43
C ARG A 360 -9.81 -10.29 -16.02
N GLU A 361 -10.29 -10.71 -14.85
CA GLU A 361 -11.62 -10.32 -14.36
C GLU A 361 -11.66 -8.82 -14.01
N TRP A 362 -10.57 -8.28 -13.47
CA TRP A 362 -10.41 -6.84 -13.22
C TRP A 362 -10.50 -6.02 -14.51
N THR A 363 -9.79 -6.45 -15.56
CA THR A 363 -9.85 -5.79 -16.87
C THR A 363 -11.27 -5.78 -17.43
N ARG A 364 -11.99 -6.90 -17.33
CA ARG A 364 -13.40 -6.97 -17.74
C ARG A 364 -14.28 -5.99 -16.95
N PHE A 365 -14.11 -5.97 -15.63
CA PHE A 365 -14.86 -5.04 -14.77
C PHE A 365 -14.57 -3.58 -15.12
N ARG A 366 -13.29 -3.21 -15.29
CA ARG A 366 -12.90 -1.82 -15.65
C ARG A 366 -13.49 -1.38 -17.00
N THR A 367 -13.45 -2.25 -17.99
CA THR A 367 -13.90 -1.95 -19.37
C THR A 367 -15.41 -2.10 -19.54
N GLY A 368 -16.11 -2.73 -18.59
CA GLY A 368 -17.57 -2.92 -18.66
C GLY A 368 -18.02 -4.07 -19.56
N TYR A 369 -17.11 -5.05 -19.87
CA TYR A 369 -17.40 -6.22 -20.68
C TYR A 369 -17.60 -7.49 -19.86
#